data_137df2028e7079684d5e21ca2b4610c6
#
_entry.id   137df2028e7079684d5e21ca2b4610c6
#
_cell.length_a   1.000
_cell.length_b   1.000
_cell.length_c   1.000
_cell.angle_alpha   90.00
_cell.angle_beta   90.00
_cell.angle_gamma   90.00
#
_symmetry.space_group_name_H-M   'P 1'
#
loop_
_entity.id
_entity.type
_entity.pdbx_description
1 polymer ?
#
loop_
_entity_poly.entity_id
_entity_poly.type
_entity_poly.pdbx_seq_one_letter_code
_entity_poly.pdbx_strand_id
1 'polypeptide(L)'
;MTSNAAVTSVLASIWIAKQFPRDLAEVTTRMNQACSRLTLAQSATYAFPRGGTTVEGPSIRLAEALIGAWGNAEAGWKEVARHWDPKGADGKGCMVSECVAFCFDKETNVRREISFTVNHTRDKNEYEGGRKVMKRVALESERDVYELCANMASRRIRACILQVLPGWLTEEALEVVGRTLESGDKRSLPDMIRSMEAKFREYGVTRAQLEKNLGHGLEETTKPEIIRLGKVFNSIAEGLVRVKDVFPRDEQSQTKEPDIPSVSPASPSVPSPIVEDGIPGLDVPEDVPSFGSFEH
;
A
#
# COMPACT_ATOMS: atom_id res chain seq x y z
N MET A 1 -13.66 -31.36 -3.94
CA MET A 1 -12.50 -31.51 -4.88
C MET A 1 -11.58 -30.28 -4.88
N THR A 2 -12.05 -29.08 -4.62
CA THR A 2 -11.23 -27.83 -4.60
C THR A 2 -10.15 -27.78 -3.51
N SER A 3 -10.34 -28.43 -2.37
CA SER A 3 -9.38 -28.42 -1.25
C SER A 3 -8.04 -29.10 -1.59
N ASN A 4 -8.05 -30.25 -2.27
CA ASN A 4 -6.84 -30.99 -2.59
C ASN A 4 -5.94 -30.27 -3.61
N ALA A 5 -6.52 -29.63 -4.63
CA ALA A 5 -5.75 -28.89 -5.63
C ALA A 5 -5.02 -27.68 -5.01
N ALA A 6 -5.67 -26.93 -4.12
CA ALA A 6 -5.06 -25.81 -3.41
C ALA A 6 -3.91 -26.26 -2.51
N VAL A 7 -4.08 -27.36 -1.76
CA VAL A 7 -3.02 -27.93 -0.92
C VAL A 7 -1.84 -28.39 -1.78
N THR A 8 -2.10 -29.10 -2.88
CA THR A 8 -1.05 -29.56 -3.80
C THR A 8 -0.26 -28.41 -4.39
N SER A 9 -0.93 -27.32 -4.80
CA SER A 9 -0.27 -26.13 -5.33
C SER A 9 0.66 -25.47 -4.30
N VAL A 10 0.22 -25.35 -3.05
CA VAL A 10 1.06 -24.82 -1.97
C VAL A 10 2.26 -25.70 -1.71
N LEU A 11 2.07 -27.03 -1.60
CA LEU A 11 3.16 -27.98 -1.39
C LEU A 11 4.17 -27.96 -2.55
N ALA A 12 3.70 -27.93 -3.79
CA ALA A 12 4.55 -27.80 -4.96
C ALA A 12 5.38 -26.50 -4.92
N SER A 13 4.77 -25.37 -4.55
CA SER A 13 5.48 -24.09 -4.45
C SER A 13 6.54 -24.08 -3.35
N ILE A 14 6.29 -24.74 -2.22
CA ILE A 14 7.28 -24.91 -1.14
C ILE A 14 8.42 -25.80 -1.61
N TRP A 15 8.10 -26.91 -2.29
CA TRP A 15 9.10 -27.82 -2.83
C TRP A 15 10.03 -27.12 -3.83
N ILE A 16 9.45 -26.37 -4.78
CA ILE A 16 10.21 -25.57 -5.76
C ILE A 16 11.12 -24.57 -5.04
N ALA A 17 10.62 -23.83 -4.06
CA ALA A 17 11.39 -22.85 -3.31
C ALA A 17 12.62 -23.49 -2.60
N LYS A 18 12.48 -24.74 -2.14
CA LYS A 18 13.58 -25.48 -1.51
C LYS A 18 14.57 -26.07 -2.50
N GLN A 19 14.14 -26.39 -3.72
CA GLN A 19 15.05 -26.84 -4.79
C GLN A 19 15.85 -25.69 -5.39
N PHE A 20 15.27 -24.50 -5.43
CA PHE A 20 15.88 -23.29 -5.96
C PHE A 20 15.94 -22.22 -4.85
N PRO A 21 16.80 -22.41 -3.83
CA PRO A 21 16.93 -21.45 -2.74
C PRO A 21 17.43 -20.10 -3.26
N ARG A 22 17.05 -19.04 -2.56
CA ARG A 22 17.48 -17.68 -2.91
C ARG A 22 18.99 -17.52 -2.74
N ASP A 23 19.59 -16.76 -3.65
CA ASP A 23 20.93 -16.23 -3.51
C ASP A 23 20.86 -14.82 -2.92
N LEU A 24 21.46 -14.61 -1.75
CA LEU A 24 21.44 -13.32 -1.08
C LEU A 24 22.17 -12.22 -1.87
N ALA A 25 23.20 -12.56 -2.64
CA ALA A 25 23.87 -11.60 -3.51
C ALA A 25 22.96 -11.12 -4.64
N GLU A 26 22.16 -12.04 -5.20
CA GLU A 26 21.14 -11.71 -6.19
C GLU A 26 20.02 -10.89 -5.58
N VAL A 27 19.55 -11.23 -4.38
CA VAL A 27 18.56 -10.43 -3.62
C VAL A 27 19.03 -8.99 -3.46
N THR A 28 20.26 -8.80 -2.98
CA THR A 28 20.85 -7.45 -2.80
C THR A 28 20.95 -6.72 -4.14
N THR A 29 21.34 -7.42 -5.20
CA THR A 29 21.42 -6.83 -6.55
C THR A 29 20.05 -6.34 -7.03
N ARG A 30 19.01 -7.18 -6.93
CA ARG A 30 17.63 -6.84 -7.32
C ARG A 30 17.07 -5.70 -6.49
N MET A 31 17.30 -5.71 -5.17
CA MET A 31 16.90 -4.63 -4.27
C MET A 31 17.58 -3.31 -4.67
N ASN A 32 18.90 -3.30 -4.90
CA ASN A 32 19.63 -2.12 -5.33
C ASN A 32 19.10 -1.58 -6.67
N GLN A 33 18.87 -2.44 -7.65
CA GLN A 33 18.30 -2.05 -8.94
C GLN A 33 16.91 -1.44 -8.80
N ALA A 34 16.05 -1.98 -7.94
CA ALA A 34 14.72 -1.43 -7.70
C ALA A 34 14.78 -0.09 -6.98
N CYS A 35 15.53 0.01 -5.88
CA CYS A 35 15.62 1.22 -5.04
C CYS A 35 16.39 2.37 -5.69
N SER A 36 17.24 2.10 -6.69
CA SER A 36 17.90 3.12 -7.50
C SER A 36 16.99 3.76 -8.55
N ARG A 37 15.76 3.28 -8.72
CA ARG A 37 14.77 3.91 -9.60
C ARG A 37 14.11 5.08 -8.89
N LEU A 38 14.22 6.28 -9.45
CA LEU A 38 13.66 7.50 -8.84
C LEU A 38 12.17 7.39 -8.56
N THR A 39 11.42 6.73 -9.45
CA THR A 39 9.96 6.52 -9.28
C THR A 39 9.62 5.71 -8.04
N LEU A 40 10.38 4.64 -7.76
CA LEU A 40 10.21 3.88 -6.53
C LEU A 40 10.69 4.70 -5.33
N ALA A 41 11.87 5.33 -5.41
CA ALA A 41 12.43 6.09 -4.30
C ALA A 41 11.48 7.21 -3.83
N GLN A 42 10.81 7.91 -4.75
CA GLN A 42 9.83 8.95 -4.42
C GLN A 42 8.60 8.42 -3.68
N SER A 43 8.24 7.15 -3.87
CA SER A 43 7.09 6.51 -3.22
C SER A 43 7.48 5.52 -2.11
N ALA A 44 8.78 5.35 -1.84
CA ALA A 44 9.30 4.29 -0.97
C ALA A 44 9.03 4.52 0.53
N THR A 45 8.86 5.75 0.96
CA THR A 45 8.66 6.09 2.37
C THR A 45 7.48 7.02 2.57
N TYR A 46 6.92 6.99 3.77
CA TYR A 46 5.87 7.91 4.22
C TYR A 46 6.30 8.60 5.51
N ALA A 47 5.75 9.78 5.77
CA ALA A 47 5.90 10.49 7.03
C ALA A 47 4.67 11.34 7.34
N PHE A 48 4.21 11.31 8.59
CA PHE A 48 3.11 12.16 9.05
C PHE A 48 3.21 12.50 10.52
N PRO A 49 2.70 13.67 10.95
CA PRO A 49 2.67 14.04 12.36
C PRO A 49 1.62 13.23 13.13
N ARG A 50 1.99 12.75 14.33
CA ARG A 50 1.09 12.07 15.26
C ARG A 50 1.53 12.32 16.71
N GLY A 51 0.64 12.92 17.50
CA GLY A 51 0.90 13.12 18.94
C GLY A 51 2.18 13.92 19.26
N GLY A 52 2.51 14.92 18.44
CA GLY A 52 3.72 15.76 18.64
C GLY A 52 5.02 15.14 18.10
N THR A 53 4.97 13.93 17.54
CA THR A 53 6.09 13.26 16.88
C THR A 53 5.82 13.02 15.41
N THR A 54 6.88 12.78 14.63
CA THR A 54 6.74 12.36 13.23
C THR A 54 6.86 10.83 13.17
N VAL A 55 5.81 10.19 12.63
CA VAL A 55 5.83 8.76 12.31
C VAL A 55 6.33 8.62 10.88
N GLU A 56 7.40 7.87 10.68
CA GLU A 56 8.00 7.60 9.38
C GLU A 56 8.24 6.10 9.21
N GLY A 57 8.21 5.61 7.96
CA GLY A 57 8.50 4.21 7.67
C GLY A 57 8.47 3.86 6.19
N PRO A 58 8.80 2.60 5.86
CA PRO A 58 8.71 2.09 4.49
C PRO A 58 7.24 2.01 4.05
N SER A 59 6.96 2.45 2.82
CA SER A 59 5.63 2.36 2.22
C SER A 59 5.29 0.94 1.78
N ILE A 60 4.03 0.71 1.42
CA ILE A 60 3.64 -0.57 0.79
C ILE A 60 4.40 -0.80 -0.53
N ARG A 61 4.70 0.27 -1.29
CA ARG A 61 5.44 0.17 -2.55
C ARG A 61 6.86 -0.36 -2.36
N LEU A 62 7.55 0.12 -1.32
CA LEU A 62 8.87 -0.41 -0.96
C LEU A 62 8.75 -1.86 -0.49
N ALA A 63 7.80 -2.17 0.39
CA ALA A 63 7.61 -3.54 0.87
C ALA A 63 7.34 -4.54 -0.27
N GLU A 64 6.49 -4.18 -1.25
CA GLU A 64 6.23 -4.97 -2.45
C GLU A 64 7.49 -5.16 -3.31
N ALA A 65 8.28 -4.12 -3.50
CA ALA A 65 9.55 -4.23 -4.22
C ALA A 65 10.56 -5.13 -3.50
N LEU A 66 10.63 -5.04 -2.17
CA LEU A 66 11.52 -5.86 -1.36
C LEU A 66 11.11 -7.34 -1.34
N ILE A 67 9.82 -7.65 -1.21
CA ILE A 67 9.38 -9.06 -1.24
C ILE A 67 9.58 -9.66 -2.63
N GLY A 68 9.45 -8.87 -3.70
CA GLY A 68 9.78 -9.27 -5.07
C GLY A 68 11.28 -9.54 -5.25
N ALA A 69 12.15 -8.70 -4.67
CA ALA A 69 13.59 -8.92 -4.69
C ALA A 69 14.00 -10.14 -3.84
N TRP A 70 13.34 -10.35 -2.70
CA TRP A 70 13.56 -11.47 -1.79
C TRP A 70 13.32 -12.81 -2.46
N GLY A 71 12.27 -12.92 -3.28
CA GLY A 71 11.90 -14.14 -4.00
C GLY A 71 11.41 -15.26 -3.07
N ASN A 72 10.93 -16.35 -3.66
CA ASN A 72 10.41 -17.52 -2.95
C ASN A 72 9.35 -17.20 -1.87
N ALA A 73 8.66 -16.07 -2.00
CA ALA A 73 7.68 -15.60 -1.06
C ALA A 73 6.42 -15.12 -1.75
N GLU A 74 5.32 -15.13 -1.01
CA GLU A 74 4.01 -14.70 -1.46
C GLU A 74 3.39 -13.77 -0.42
N ALA A 75 2.84 -12.65 -0.86
CA ALA A 75 2.11 -11.73 0.00
C ALA A 75 0.82 -11.30 -0.67
N GLY A 76 -0.23 -11.10 0.15
CA GLY A 76 -1.53 -10.72 -0.38
C GLY A 76 -2.58 -10.62 0.70
N TRP A 77 -3.83 -10.59 0.26
CA TRP A 77 -4.98 -10.63 1.16
C TRP A 77 -6.12 -11.42 0.52
N LYS A 78 -7.05 -11.85 1.36
CA LYS A 78 -8.29 -12.51 0.94
C LYS A 78 -9.43 -12.11 1.86
N GLU A 79 -10.63 -12.01 1.31
CA GLU A 79 -11.88 -11.98 2.05
C GLU A 79 -12.23 -13.43 2.42
N VAL A 80 -12.44 -13.70 3.70
CA VAL A 80 -12.73 -15.05 4.21
C VAL A 80 -14.21 -15.24 4.52
N ALA A 81 -14.91 -14.16 4.89
CA ALA A 81 -16.33 -14.16 5.15
C ALA A 81 -16.92 -12.77 4.90
N ARG A 82 -18.22 -12.75 4.63
CA ARG A 82 -19.03 -11.53 4.55
C ARG A 82 -20.37 -11.79 5.23
N HIS A 83 -20.74 -10.91 6.15
CA HIS A 83 -21.97 -11.07 6.91
C HIS A 83 -22.52 -9.71 7.39
N TRP A 84 -23.76 -9.73 7.88
CA TRP A 84 -24.37 -8.58 8.54
C TRP A 84 -23.93 -8.53 10.02
N ASP A 85 -23.36 -7.41 10.45
CA ASP A 85 -23.09 -7.15 11.86
C ASP A 85 -24.10 -6.13 12.40
N PRO A 86 -25.01 -6.54 13.33
CA PRO A 86 -26.00 -5.63 13.89
C PRO A 86 -25.41 -4.53 14.78
N LYS A 87 -24.17 -4.68 15.23
CA LYS A 87 -23.44 -3.68 16.03
C LYS A 87 -22.46 -2.88 15.21
N GLY A 88 -22.25 -3.23 13.93
CA GLY A 88 -21.35 -2.52 13.02
C GLY A 88 -21.77 -1.08 12.79
N ALA A 89 -20.83 -0.24 12.38
CA ALA A 89 -21.07 1.15 12.02
C ALA A 89 -21.83 1.97 13.09
N ASP A 90 -21.27 2.02 14.30
CA ASP A 90 -21.81 2.82 15.42
C ASP A 90 -23.17 2.28 15.97
N GLY A 91 -23.38 0.99 15.93
CA GLY A 91 -24.58 0.33 16.47
C GLY A 91 -25.82 0.39 15.58
N LYS A 92 -25.68 0.87 14.34
CA LYS A 92 -26.77 0.91 13.35
C LYS A 92 -26.86 -0.35 12.48
N GLY A 93 -25.87 -1.23 12.61
CA GLY A 93 -25.69 -2.40 11.75
C GLY A 93 -25.16 -2.05 10.38
N CYS A 94 -24.32 -2.90 9.82
CA CYS A 94 -23.85 -2.81 8.44
C CYS A 94 -23.36 -4.18 7.94
N MET A 95 -23.21 -4.31 6.61
CA MET A 95 -22.44 -5.41 6.04
C MET A 95 -20.97 -5.26 6.40
N VAL A 96 -20.31 -6.39 6.64
CA VAL A 96 -18.93 -6.47 7.10
C VAL A 96 -18.20 -7.56 6.34
N SER A 97 -16.99 -7.28 5.88
CA SER A 97 -16.05 -8.28 5.36
C SER A 97 -15.01 -8.63 6.43
N GLU A 98 -14.83 -9.91 6.67
CA GLU A 98 -13.68 -10.46 7.39
C GLU A 98 -12.57 -10.75 6.40
N CYS A 99 -11.44 -10.12 6.60
CA CYS A 99 -10.30 -10.19 5.68
C CYS A 99 -9.05 -10.69 6.42
N VAL A 100 -8.17 -11.35 5.67
CA VAL A 100 -6.85 -11.77 6.16
C VAL A 100 -5.79 -11.27 5.18
N ALA A 101 -4.84 -10.48 5.68
CA ALA A 101 -3.62 -10.15 4.98
C ALA A 101 -2.52 -11.13 5.41
N PHE A 102 -1.65 -11.50 4.49
CA PHE A 102 -0.61 -12.49 4.77
C PHE A 102 0.68 -12.19 4.00
N CYS A 103 1.77 -12.74 4.53
CA CYS A 103 3.04 -12.95 3.82
C CYS A 103 3.59 -14.32 4.21
N PHE A 104 4.00 -15.09 3.22
CA PHE A 104 4.51 -16.44 3.38
C PHE A 104 5.83 -16.62 2.63
N ASP A 105 6.92 -16.84 3.36
CA ASP A 105 8.20 -17.25 2.82
C ASP A 105 8.21 -18.78 2.67
N LYS A 106 8.14 -19.24 1.44
CA LYS A 106 8.02 -20.66 1.09
C LYS A 106 9.32 -21.44 1.31
N GLU A 107 10.46 -20.75 1.30
CA GLU A 107 11.76 -21.37 1.53
C GLU A 107 12.02 -21.66 3.01
N THR A 108 11.74 -20.68 3.88
CA THR A 108 11.91 -20.81 5.32
C THR A 108 10.68 -21.35 6.03
N ASN A 109 9.55 -21.43 5.33
CA ASN A 109 8.26 -21.83 5.85
C ASN A 109 7.70 -20.85 6.92
N VAL A 110 8.18 -19.60 6.92
CA VAL A 110 7.70 -18.55 7.83
C VAL A 110 6.49 -17.88 7.25
N ARG A 111 5.38 -17.85 8.00
CA ARG A 111 4.13 -17.20 7.63
C ARG A 111 3.72 -16.16 8.68
N ARG A 112 3.25 -15.02 8.23
CA ARG A 112 2.63 -13.97 9.04
C ARG A 112 1.26 -13.64 8.48
N GLU A 113 0.27 -13.52 9.36
CA GLU A 113 -1.10 -13.20 9.01
C GLU A 113 -1.67 -12.15 9.97
N ILE A 114 -2.51 -11.28 9.46
CA ILE A 114 -3.25 -10.29 10.23
C ILE A 114 -4.70 -10.34 9.76
N SER A 115 -5.60 -10.80 10.65
CA SER A 115 -7.05 -10.74 10.42
C SER A 115 -7.57 -9.34 10.75
N PHE A 116 -8.55 -8.88 9.98
CA PHE A 116 -9.19 -7.58 10.20
C PHE A 116 -10.59 -7.56 9.60
N THR A 117 -11.41 -6.66 10.13
CA THR A 117 -12.79 -6.47 9.72
C THR A 117 -12.94 -5.14 9.00
N VAL A 118 -13.76 -5.11 7.95
CA VAL A 118 -14.05 -3.93 7.15
C VAL A 118 -15.54 -3.68 7.11
N ASN A 119 -16.00 -2.59 7.72
CA ASN A 119 -17.40 -2.17 7.65
C ASN A 119 -17.68 -1.57 6.25
N HIS A 120 -18.72 -2.01 5.58
CA HIS A 120 -19.12 -1.53 4.25
C HIS A 120 -19.80 -0.17 4.34
N THR A 121 -19.12 0.81 4.90
CA THR A 121 -19.64 2.17 5.09
C THR A 121 -18.58 3.21 4.75
N ARG A 122 -19.05 4.39 4.32
CA ARG A 122 -18.20 5.57 4.12
C ARG A 122 -18.81 6.78 4.77
N ASP A 123 -17.99 7.75 5.15
CA ASP A 123 -18.43 9.03 5.61
C ASP A 123 -18.75 9.93 4.40
N LYS A 124 -19.99 10.47 4.36
CA LYS A 124 -20.46 11.38 3.32
C LYS A 124 -20.84 12.70 3.98
N ASN A 125 -20.40 13.81 3.37
CA ASN A 125 -20.86 15.12 3.82
C ASN A 125 -22.25 15.40 3.22
N GLU A 126 -23.24 15.67 4.07
CA GLU A 126 -24.57 16.12 3.69
C GLU A 126 -24.85 17.51 4.28
N TYR A 127 -25.71 18.30 3.63
CA TYR A 127 -26.12 19.60 4.15
C TYR A 127 -27.50 19.46 4.77
N GLU A 128 -27.61 19.69 6.09
CA GLU A 128 -28.87 19.76 6.83
C GLU A 128 -29.03 21.16 7.39
N GLY A 129 -30.10 21.86 6.99
CA GLY A 129 -30.38 23.22 7.46
C GLY A 129 -29.25 24.24 7.18
N GLY A 130 -28.50 24.04 6.06
CA GLY A 130 -27.39 24.93 5.70
C GLY A 130 -26.07 24.62 6.44
N ARG A 131 -26.04 23.59 7.30
CA ARG A 131 -24.83 23.12 7.99
C ARG A 131 -24.32 21.83 7.38
N LYS A 132 -23.00 21.73 7.18
CA LYS A 132 -22.33 20.51 6.72
C LYS A 132 -22.31 19.49 7.86
N VAL A 133 -23.03 18.37 7.68
CA VAL A 133 -23.09 17.26 8.62
C VAL A 133 -22.44 16.03 7.98
N MET A 134 -21.58 15.36 8.72
CA MET A 134 -20.97 14.12 8.26
C MET A 134 -21.87 12.95 8.62
N LYS A 135 -22.41 12.28 7.60
CA LYS A 135 -23.21 11.06 7.76
C LYS A 135 -22.46 9.85 7.29
N ARG A 136 -22.60 8.76 8.03
CA ARG A 136 -22.11 7.47 7.61
C ARG A 136 -23.17 6.77 6.77
N VAL A 137 -22.81 6.42 5.53
CA VAL A 137 -23.69 5.78 4.56
C VAL A 137 -23.14 4.41 4.16
N ALA A 138 -24.03 3.45 3.87
CA ALA A 138 -23.65 2.15 3.37
C ALA A 138 -23.02 2.25 1.96
N LEU A 139 -22.07 1.37 1.66
CA LEU A 139 -21.57 1.14 0.32
C LEU A 139 -22.50 0.14 -0.39
N GLU A 140 -22.99 0.54 -1.55
CA GLU A 140 -23.91 -0.29 -2.37
C GLU A 140 -23.18 -1.00 -3.51
N SER A 141 -22.05 -0.44 -3.97
CA SER A 141 -21.26 -0.98 -5.07
C SER A 141 -20.26 -2.02 -4.59
N GLU A 142 -20.28 -3.21 -5.18
CA GLU A 142 -19.27 -4.25 -4.93
C GLU A 142 -17.85 -3.77 -5.23
N ARG A 143 -17.68 -2.91 -6.22
CA ARG A 143 -16.39 -2.29 -6.53
C ARG A 143 -15.91 -1.41 -5.39
N ASP A 144 -16.78 -0.55 -4.83
CA ASP A 144 -16.43 0.34 -3.72
C ASP A 144 -16.05 -0.49 -2.47
N VAL A 145 -16.77 -1.60 -2.22
CA VAL A 145 -16.46 -2.54 -1.13
C VAL A 145 -15.09 -3.17 -1.35
N TYR A 146 -14.81 -3.68 -2.56
CA TYR A 146 -13.52 -4.27 -2.89
C TYR A 146 -12.38 -3.27 -2.72
N GLU A 147 -12.52 -2.05 -3.25
CA GLU A 147 -11.50 -1.00 -3.11
C GLU A 147 -11.26 -0.61 -1.65
N LEU A 148 -12.32 -0.54 -0.83
CA LEU A 148 -12.19 -0.29 0.60
C LEU A 148 -11.42 -1.42 1.30
N CYS A 149 -11.77 -2.68 1.02
CA CYS A 149 -11.08 -3.85 1.56
C CYS A 149 -9.60 -3.86 1.12
N ALA A 150 -9.31 -3.63 -0.15
CA ALA A 150 -7.95 -3.57 -0.68
C ALA A 150 -7.11 -2.47 -0.03
N ASN A 151 -7.67 -1.26 0.13
CA ASN A 151 -7.00 -0.15 0.82
C ASN A 151 -6.71 -0.48 2.31
N MET A 152 -7.66 -1.13 2.97
CA MET A 152 -7.48 -1.56 4.36
C MET A 152 -6.47 -2.72 4.48
N ALA A 153 -6.40 -3.59 3.48
CA ALA A 153 -5.46 -4.70 3.40
C ALA A 153 -4.02 -4.25 3.18
N SER A 154 -3.77 -3.23 2.35
CA SER A 154 -2.43 -2.79 1.96
C SER A 154 -1.51 -2.49 3.15
N ARG A 155 -2.04 -1.84 4.20
CA ARG A 155 -1.29 -1.56 5.44
C ARG A 155 -0.90 -2.84 6.20
N ARG A 156 -1.75 -3.85 6.18
CA ARG A 156 -1.55 -5.13 6.87
C ARG A 156 -0.62 -6.03 6.09
N ILE A 157 -0.75 -6.03 4.75
CA ILE A 157 0.19 -6.70 3.85
C ILE A 157 1.60 -6.16 4.07
N ARG A 158 1.76 -4.83 4.10
CA ARG A 158 3.04 -4.19 4.42
C ARG A 158 3.61 -4.68 5.76
N ALA A 159 2.78 -4.71 6.80
CA ALA A 159 3.22 -5.18 8.11
C ALA A 159 3.62 -6.66 8.08
N CYS A 160 2.88 -7.52 7.37
CA CYS A 160 3.23 -8.93 7.20
C CYS A 160 4.56 -9.09 6.44
N ILE A 161 4.76 -8.35 5.35
CA ILE A 161 6.00 -8.39 4.56
C ILE A 161 7.19 -8.01 5.44
N LEU A 162 7.12 -6.87 6.13
CA LEU A 162 8.23 -6.37 6.95
C LEU A 162 8.54 -7.26 8.17
N GLN A 163 7.58 -8.09 8.61
CA GLN A 163 7.82 -9.10 9.65
C GLN A 163 8.43 -10.40 9.13
N VAL A 164 8.36 -10.65 7.84
CA VAL A 164 8.97 -11.83 7.18
C VAL A 164 10.37 -11.51 6.68
N LEU A 165 10.56 -10.31 6.13
CA LEU A 165 11.86 -9.86 5.63
C LEU A 165 12.83 -9.61 6.78
N PRO A 166 14.13 -9.93 6.60
CA PRO A 166 15.15 -9.57 7.57
C PRO A 166 15.34 -8.05 7.63
N GLY A 167 15.59 -7.52 8.84
CA GLY A 167 15.71 -6.07 9.07
C GLY A 167 16.79 -5.41 8.21
N TRP A 168 17.94 -6.08 8.05
CA TRP A 168 19.05 -5.56 7.25
C TRP A 168 18.64 -5.20 5.81
N LEU A 169 17.77 -6.00 5.18
CA LEU A 169 17.32 -5.76 3.80
C LEU A 169 16.52 -4.46 3.69
N THR A 170 15.67 -4.19 4.69
CA THR A 170 14.88 -2.96 4.75
C THR A 170 15.76 -1.74 5.03
N GLU A 171 16.73 -1.87 5.93
CA GLU A 171 17.67 -0.81 6.29
C GLU A 171 18.54 -0.43 5.09
N GLU A 172 19.16 -1.39 4.42
CA GLU A 172 19.96 -1.18 3.21
C GLU A 172 19.15 -0.56 2.07
N ALA A 173 17.90 -1.03 1.89
CA ALA A 173 17.00 -0.45 0.89
C ALA A 173 16.69 1.02 1.18
N LEU A 174 16.45 1.39 2.44
CA LEU A 174 16.20 2.78 2.83
C LEU A 174 17.41 3.68 2.60
N GLU A 175 18.64 3.18 2.79
CA GLU A 175 19.86 3.90 2.46
C GLU A 175 19.99 4.17 0.94
N VAL A 176 19.71 3.13 0.12
CA VAL A 176 19.73 3.29 -1.35
C VAL A 176 18.66 4.28 -1.81
N VAL A 177 17.44 4.19 -1.24
CA VAL A 177 16.36 5.14 -1.50
C VAL A 177 16.80 6.57 -1.14
N GLY A 178 17.41 6.79 0.02
CA GLY A 178 17.90 8.09 0.45
C GLY A 178 18.89 8.68 -0.56
N ARG A 179 19.92 7.91 -0.92
CA ARG A 179 20.92 8.31 -1.95
C ARG A 179 20.27 8.61 -3.31
N THR A 180 19.28 7.82 -3.70
CA THR A 180 18.56 8.01 -4.97
C THR A 180 17.73 9.30 -4.95
N LEU A 181 17.09 9.64 -3.84
CA LEU A 181 16.34 10.90 -3.71
C LEU A 181 17.26 12.12 -3.73
N GLU A 182 18.45 12.03 -3.13
CA GLU A 182 19.43 13.12 -3.09
C GLU A 182 20.08 13.37 -4.44
N SER A 183 20.44 12.34 -5.19
CA SER A 183 21.23 12.45 -6.42
C SER A 183 20.48 12.13 -7.71
N GLY A 184 19.39 11.36 -7.64
CA GLY A 184 18.73 10.79 -8.82
C GLY A 184 17.82 11.75 -9.59
N ASP A 185 17.30 12.80 -8.94
CA ASP A 185 16.45 13.79 -9.60
C ASP A 185 17.30 14.90 -10.22
N LYS A 186 17.35 14.90 -11.56
CA LYS A 186 18.13 15.87 -12.36
C LYS A 186 17.33 17.12 -12.72
N ARG A 187 16.07 17.22 -12.31
CA ARG A 187 15.24 18.40 -12.57
C ARG A 187 15.77 19.62 -11.80
N SER A 188 15.51 20.81 -12.32
CA SER A 188 15.81 22.03 -11.59
C SER A 188 14.95 22.14 -10.31
N LEU A 189 15.45 22.81 -9.28
CA LEU A 189 14.71 23.01 -8.04
C LEU A 189 13.35 23.68 -8.28
N PRO A 190 13.23 24.73 -9.13
CA PRO A 190 11.92 25.31 -9.47
C PRO A 190 10.95 24.32 -10.13
N ASP A 191 11.45 23.37 -10.96
CA ASP A 191 10.60 22.36 -11.58
C ASP A 191 10.10 21.32 -10.55
N MET A 192 10.95 20.96 -9.60
CA MET A 192 10.59 20.08 -8.50
C MET A 192 9.51 20.73 -7.62
N ILE A 193 9.64 22.02 -7.28
CA ILE A 193 8.66 22.79 -6.51
C ILE A 193 7.32 22.83 -7.25
N ARG A 194 7.31 23.16 -8.55
CA ARG A 194 6.09 23.18 -9.36
C ARG A 194 5.39 21.82 -9.42
N SER A 195 6.18 20.76 -9.59
CA SER A 195 5.66 19.38 -9.62
C SER A 195 5.05 18.96 -8.27
N MET A 196 5.70 19.33 -7.18
CA MET A 196 5.22 19.07 -5.82
C MET A 196 3.92 19.84 -5.55
N GLU A 197 3.87 21.15 -5.86
CA GLU A 197 2.66 21.98 -5.72
C GLU A 197 1.49 21.40 -6.52
N ALA A 198 1.73 20.99 -7.78
CA ALA A 198 0.69 20.39 -8.63
C ALA A 198 0.10 19.12 -8.02
N LYS A 199 0.93 18.22 -7.48
CA LYS A 199 0.48 17.00 -6.80
C LYS A 199 -0.39 17.30 -5.57
N PHE A 200 0.01 18.23 -4.74
CA PHE A 200 -0.77 18.61 -3.56
C PHE A 200 -2.09 19.30 -3.91
N ARG A 201 -2.13 20.04 -5.03
CA ARG A 201 -3.36 20.67 -5.54
C ARG A 201 -4.43 19.64 -5.90
N GLU A 202 -4.06 18.46 -6.40
CA GLU A 202 -4.99 17.35 -6.67
C GLU A 202 -5.75 16.89 -5.41
N TYR A 203 -5.13 17.08 -4.24
CA TYR A 203 -5.72 16.79 -2.93
C TYR A 203 -6.38 18.03 -2.26
N GLY A 204 -6.52 19.12 -3.00
CA GLY A 204 -7.15 20.35 -2.51
C GLY A 204 -6.28 21.15 -1.53
N VAL A 205 -4.95 20.91 -1.50
CA VAL A 205 -4.01 21.70 -0.70
C VAL A 205 -3.61 22.94 -1.48
N THR A 206 -3.76 24.10 -0.90
CA THR A 206 -3.40 25.38 -1.50
C THR A 206 -1.93 25.72 -1.29
N ARG A 207 -1.39 26.61 -2.12
CA ARG A 207 -0.04 27.15 -1.97
C ARG A 207 0.19 27.75 -0.57
N ALA A 208 -0.76 28.54 -0.08
CA ALA A 208 -0.66 29.16 1.24
C ALA A 208 -0.56 28.14 2.38
N GLN A 209 -1.25 26.98 2.26
CA GLN A 209 -1.13 25.90 3.23
C GLN A 209 0.24 25.20 3.17
N LEU A 210 0.83 25.06 1.97
CA LEU A 210 2.19 24.54 1.81
C LEU A 210 3.23 25.48 2.43
N GLU A 211 3.16 26.78 2.13
CA GLU A 211 4.03 27.81 2.70
C GLU A 211 3.92 27.90 4.23
N LYS A 212 2.70 27.80 4.75
CA LYS A 212 2.46 27.71 6.20
C LYS A 212 3.10 26.47 6.84
N ASN A 213 3.04 25.32 6.16
CA ASN A 213 3.68 24.09 6.64
C ASN A 213 5.22 24.15 6.57
N LEU A 214 5.76 24.85 5.58
CA LEU A 214 7.20 25.08 5.42
C LEU A 214 7.74 26.15 6.37
N GLY A 215 6.93 27.17 6.65
CA GLY A 215 7.33 28.37 7.43
C GLY A 215 7.97 29.47 6.60
N HIS A 216 8.03 29.30 5.27
CA HIS A 216 8.60 30.27 4.31
C HIS A 216 7.93 30.14 2.94
N GLY A 217 8.27 31.05 1.99
CA GLY A 217 7.72 31.02 0.63
C GLY A 217 8.19 29.79 -0.16
N LEU A 218 7.36 29.32 -1.12
CA LEU A 218 7.70 28.14 -1.93
C LEU A 218 8.99 28.31 -2.74
N GLU A 219 9.34 29.52 -3.14
CA GLU A 219 10.56 29.83 -3.89
C GLU A 219 11.85 29.55 -3.09
N GLU A 220 11.76 29.58 -1.76
CA GLU A 220 12.88 29.34 -0.85
C GLU A 220 13.00 27.86 -0.46
N THR A 221 12.09 27.00 -0.98
CA THR A 221 12.06 25.57 -0.63
C THR A 221 13.34 24.85 -1.06
N THR A 222 13.91 24.12 -0.15
CA THR A 222 15.12 23.32 -0.35
C THR A 222 14.80 21.89 -0.83
N LYS A 223 15.79 21.21 -1.41
CA LYS A 223 15.62 19.80 -1.84
C LYS A 223 15.24 18.85 -0.69
N PRO A 224 15.84 18.92 0.50
CA PRO A 224 15.39 18.12 1.65
C PRO A 224 13.92 18.34 2.05
N GLU A 225 13.44 19.58 1.95
CA GLU A 225 12.04 19.90 2.23
C GLU A 225 11.08 19.33 1.19
N ILE A 226 11.47 19.32 -0.09
CA ILE A 226 10.70 18.66 -1.15
C ILE A 226 10.63 17.14 -0.87
N ILE A 227 11.72 16.51 -0.46
CA ILE A 227 11.75 15.10 -0.09
C ILE A 227 10.83 14.86 1.11
N ARG A 228 10.89 15.71 2.14
CA ARG A 228 10.00 15.64 3.31
C ARG A 228 8.52 15.75 2.92
N LEU A 229 8.18 16.73 2.09
CA LEU A 229 6.81 16.90 1.58
C LEU A 229 6.37 15.71 0.71
N GLY A 230 7.28 15.11 -0.06
CA GLY A 230 7.01 13.87 -0.80
C GLY A 230 6.58 12.72 0.11
N LYS A 231 7.24 12.52 1.26
CA LYS A 231 6.85 11.53 2.27
C LYS A 231 5.47 11.82 2.87
N VAL A 232 5.17 13.10 3.13
CA VAL A 232 3.84 13.54 3.61
C VAL A 232 2.78 13.28 2.54
N PHE A 233 3.07 13.57 1.28
CA PHE A 233 2.19 13.26 0.16
C PHE A 233 1.85 11.77 0.09
N ASN A 234 2.86 10.90 0.20
CA ASN A 234 2.67 9.46 0.23
C ASN A 234 1.75 9.03 1.39
N SER A 235 1.90 9.64 2.58
CA SER A 235 1.03 9.37 3.73
C SER A 235 -0.44 9.69 3.45
N ILE A 236 -0.70 10.79 2.74
CA ILE A 236 -2.05 11.20 2.34
C ILE A 236 -2.58 10.24 1.26
N ALA A 237 -1.78 9.93 0.25
CA ALA A 237 -2.15 9.05 -0.85
C ALA A 237 -2.45 7.62 -0.37
N GLU A 238 -1.70 7.11 0.62
CA GLU A 238 -1.96 5.82 1.26
C GLU A 238 -3.08 5.89 2.32
N GLY A 239 -3.70 7.05 2.53
CA GLY A 239 -4.75 7.26 3.51
C GLY A 239 -4.30 7.02 4.96
N LEU A 240 -3.01 7.18 5.28
CA LEU A 240 -2.46 7.07 6.63
C LEU A 240 -2.87 8.27 7.48
N VAL A 241 -3.01 9.43 6.83
CA VAL A 241 -3.40 10.70 7.44
C VAL A 241 -4.34 11.46 6.50
N ARG A 242 -5.27 12.23 7.06
CA ARG A 242 -6.15 13.07 6.26
C ARG A 242 -5.46 14.40 5.96
N VAL A 243 -5.76 14.99 4.80
CA VAL A 243 -5.22 16.29 4.39
C VAL A 243 -5.38 17.35 5.49
N LYS A 244 -6.57 17.44 6.09
CA LYS A 244 -6.88 18.42 7.14
C LYS A 244 -6.06 18.26 8.42
N ASP A 245 -5.52 17.07 8.69
CA ASP A 245 -4.73 16.80 9.89
C ASP A 245 -3.26 17.28 9.71
N VAL A 246 -2.83 17.46 8.46
CA VAL A 246 -1.48 17.97 8.12
C VAL A 246 -1.53 19.43 7.62
N PHE A 247 -2.55 19.75 6.86
CA PHE A 247 -2.78 21.07 6.27
C PHE A 247 -4.13 21.62 6.75
N PRO A 248 -4.21 22.17 7.97
CA PRO A 248 -5.44 22.74 8.50
C PRO A 248 -5.87 23.94 7.64
N ARG A 249 -7.18 24.06 7.42
CA ARG A 249 -7.77 25.24 6.75
C ARG A 249 -7.78 26.40 7.71
N ASP A 250 -7.41 27.57 7.24
CA ASP A 250 -7.64 28.80 7.99
C ASP A 250 -9.14 29.11 7.99
N GLU A 251 -9.73 29.32 9.16
CA GLU A 251 -11.17 29.55 9.32
C GLU A 251 -11.68 30.85 8.62
N GLN A 252 -10.79 31.67 8.06
CA GLN A 252 -11.12 32.94 7.43
C GLN A 252 -11.38 32.88 5.92
N SER A 253 -11.23 31.71 5.27
CA SER A 253 -11.43 31.56 3.82
C SER A 253 -12.77 30.89 3.50
N GLN A 254 -13.89 31.46 3.97
CA GLN A 254 -15.23 31.10 3.50
C GLN A 254 -15.56 31.85 2.20
N THR A 255 -14.88 31.52 1.11
CA THR A 255 -15.33 31.86 -0.24
C THR A 255 -15.68 30.57 -0.96
N LYS A 256 -16.89 30.55 -1.54
CA LYS A 256 -17.55 29.43 -2.22
C LYS A 256 -16.60 28.48 -2.94
N GLU A 257 -16.50 27.22 -2.45
CA GLU A 257 -15.85 26.14 -3.20
C GLU A 257 -16.72 25.66 -4.36
N PRO A 258 -16.13 25.37 -5.52
CA PRO A 258 -16.76 24.50 -6.49
C PRO A 258 -16.79 23.06 -5.93
N ASP A 259 -17.94 22.42 -6.09
CA ASP A 259 -18.19 21.02 -5.72
C ASP A 259 -17.25 20.11 -6.51
N ILE A 260 -16.10 19.76 -5.93
CA ILE A 260 -15.21 18.75 -6.50
C ILE A 260 -15.71 17.41 -5.96
N PRO A 261 -16.19 16.49 -6.83
CA PRO A 261 -16.54 15.15 -6.38
C PRO A 261 -15.31 14.51 -5.72
N SER A 262 -15.54 13.89 -4.57
CA SER A 262 -14.50 13.12 -3.87
C SER A 262 -14.05 11.97 -4.75
N VAL A 263 -13.07 12.22 -5.59
CA VAL A 263 -12.35 11.17 -6.31
C VAL A 263 -11.47 10.49 -5.25
N SER A 264 -11.87 9.32 -4.82
CA SER A 264 -10.93 8.38 -4.20
C SER A 264 -9.80 8.20 -5.19
N PRO A 265 -8.53 8.41 -4.80
CA PRO A 265 -7.43 8.18 -5.72
C PRO A 265 -7.54 6.75 -6.21
N ALA A 266 -7.68 6.59 -7.51
CA ALA A 266 -7.60 5.28 -8.15
C ALA A 266 -6.22 4.72 -7.80
N SER A 267 -6.19 3.69 -6.96
CA SER A 267 -5.00 2.86 -6.82
C SER A 267 -4.61 2.44 -8.22
N PRO A 268 -3.33 2.56 -8.61
CA PRO A 268 -2.90 2.01 -9.89
C PRO A 268 -3.35 0.54 -9.91
N SER A 269 -4.16 0.20 -10.89
CA SER A 269 -4.69 -1.13 -11.10
C SER A 269 -3.54 -2.14 -11.04
N VAL A 270 -3.56 -2.99 -10.03
CA VAL A 270 -2.84 -4.25 -10.07
C VAL A 270 -3.39 -4.97 -11.30
N PRO A 271 -2.58 -5.35 -12.30
CA PRO A 271 -3.08 -6.10 -13.43
C PRO A 271 -3.76 -7.35 -12.87
N SER A 272 -5.02 -7.56 -13.25
CA SER A 272 -5.75 -8.79 -12.97
C SER A 272 -4.89 -9.96 -13.43
N PRO A 273 -4.84 -11.07 -12.67
CA PRO A 273 -4.17 -12.26 -13.16
C PRO A 273 -4.83 -12.63 -14.48
N ILE A 274 -4.05 -12.64 -15.55
CA ILE A 274 -4.45 -13.17 -16.85
C ILE A 274 -4.80 -14.63 -16.59
N VAL A 275 -6.05 -14.98 -16.75
CA VAL A 275 -6.47 -16.37 -16.89
C VAL A 275 -6.02 -16.74 -18.29
N GLU A 276 -4.81 -17.23 -18.43
CA GLU A 276 -4.35 -17.84 -19.65
C GLU A 276 -5.05 -19.19 -19.80
N ASP A 277 -5.90 -19.30 -20.81
CA ASP A 277 -6.28 -20.57 -21.41
C ASP A 277 -5.00 -21.32 -21.78
N GLY A 278 -4.94 -22.61 -21.37
CA GLY A 278 -3.83 -23.52 -21.39
C GLY A 278 -2.74 -23.29 -22.44
N ILE A 279 -1.50 -23.29 -22.00
CA ILE A 279 -0.31 -23.32 -22.85
C ILE A 279 -0.29 -24.71 -23.55
N PRO A 280 -0.44 -24.80 -24.89
CA PRO A 280 -0.27 -26.07 -25.58
C PRO A 280 1.23 -26.35 -25.70
N GLY A 281 1.69 -27.46 -25.15
CA GLY A 281 2.99 -28.05 -25.48
C GLY A 281 4.04 -28.09 -24.38
N LEU A 282 3.68 -28.34 -23.13
CA LEU A 282 4.62 -28.82 -22.13
C LEU A 282 4.43 -30.34 -21.96
N ASP A 283 5.28 -31.13 -22.62
CA ASP A 283 5.45 -32.56 -22.32
C ASP A 283 5.99 -32.68 -20.89
N VAL A 284 5.16 -33.16 -19.97
CA VAL A 284 5.56 -33.47 -18.59
C VAL A 284 6.30 -34.81 -18.64
N PRO A 285 7.52 -34.92 -18.11
CA PRO A 285 8.21 -36.23 -18.02
C PRO A 285 7.38 -37.21 -17.17
N GLU A 286 7.21 -38.44 -17.64
CA GLU A 286 6.45 -39.52 -16.98
C GLU A 286 7.07 -40.05 -15.68
N ASP A 287 8.21 -39.58 -15.23
CA ASP A 287 8.89 -40.01 -14.00
C ASP A 287 8.70 -39.06 -12.82
N VAL A 288 7.49 -38.99 -12.29
CA VAL A 288 7.26 -38.46 -10.94
C VAL A 288 7.17 -39.63 -9.98
N PRO A 289 8.10 -39.80 -9.01
CA PRO A 289 8.02 -40.88 -8.06
C PRO A 289 6.72 -40.78 -7.24
N SER A 290 5.92 -41.85 -7.25
CA SER A 290 4.75 -41.99 -6.43
C SER A 290 5.15 -42.02 -4.96
N PHE A 291 4.69 -41.05 -4.18
CA PHE A 291 4.83 -41.08 -2.73
C PHE A 291 3.99 -42.26 -2.19
N GLY A 292 4.67 -43.24 -1.66
CA GLY A 292 4.06 -44.39 -0.99
C GLY A 292 3.17 -43.95 0.17
N SER A 293 2.03 -44.62 0.27
CA SER A 293 1.09 -44.54 1.37
C SER A 293 1.82 -44.77 2.69
N PHE A 294 1.84 -43.76 3.56
CA PHE A 294 2.14 -43.98 4.97
C PHE A 294 0.88 -44.50 5.64
N GLU A 295 0.84 -45.83 5.83
CA GLU A 295 0.03 -46.46 6.87
C GLU A 295 0.81 -46.35 8.18
N HIS A 296 0.25 -45.57 9.11
CA HIS A 296 0.10 -45.90 10.54
C HIS A 296 -0.63 -44.74 11.24
#